data_75c1c4f9ad8a0e945d73f91363156309
#
_entry.id   75c1c4f9ad8a0e945d73f91363156309
#
_cell.length_a   1.000
_cell.length_b   1.000
_cell.length_c   1.000
_cell.angle_alpha   90.00
_cell.angle_beta   90.00
_cell.angle_gamma   90.00
#
_symmetry.space_group_name_H-M   'P 1'
#
loop_
_entity.id
_entity.type
_entity.pdbx_description
1 polymer ?
#
loop_
_entity_poly.entity_id
_entity_poly.type
_entity_poly.pdbx_seq_one_letter_code
_entity_poly.pdbx_strand_id
1 'polypeptide(L)'
;MNLVIVESPAKAKTINKYLGDNYTVLASYGHIRDLPSKNGSVDPDQNFKMEWEVDSFSKKYLKEITDAAKDSSKIILATDPDREGEAIAWHVKEYLDEKKLLKDKEIERVVFNEITKKAVTHGIENPRQIEPLLVDAYMARRALDYLVGFNISPILWTKLPGSKSAGRVQSVALKLITEREHEIELFKPEEFWTLSINFQDKNKSKITASISQLDGEKVE
;
A
#
# COMPACT_ATOMS: atom_id res chain seq x y z
N MET A 1 -16.62 20.45 16.02
CA MET A 1 -16.64 19.76 14.73
C MET A 1 -15.53 18.72 14.74
N ASN A 2 -15.74 17.53 14.17
CA ASN A 2 -14.75 16.45 14.16
C ASN A 2 -14.06 16.40 12.80
N LEU A 3 -12.73 16.33 12.78
CA LEU A 3 -11.94 16.18 11.55
C LEU A 3 -11.57 14.71 11.37
N VAL A 4 -11.96 14.13 10.24
CA VAL A 4 -11.56 12.77 9.85
C VAL A 4 -10.54 12.87 8.70
N ILE A 5 -9.42 12.20 8.84
CA ILE A 5 -8.36 12.20 7.84
C ILE A 5 -8.19 10.79 7.28
N VAL A 6 -8.31 10.66 5.97
CA VAL A 6 -8.13 9.42 5.22
C VAL A 6 -7.01 9.57 4.19
N GLU A 7 -6.54 8.48 3.59
CA GLU A 7 -5.44 8.54 2.63
C GLU A 7 -5.87 8.94 1.21
N SER A 8 -7.16 8.74 0.82
CA SER A 8 -7.58 8.99 -0.56
C SER A 8 -8.85 9.84 -0.68
N PRO A 9 -8.97 10.68 -1.74
CA PRO A 9 -10.16 11.51 -1.96
C PRO A 9 -11.42 10.70 -2.25
N ALA A 10 -11.29 9.51 -2.82
CA ALA A 10 -12.43 8.62 -3.05
C ALA A 10 -13.04 8.14 -1.73
N LYS A 11 -12.19 7.74 -0.77
CA LYS A 11 -12.62 7.39 0.59
C LYS A 11 -13.24 8.60 1.30
N ALA A 12 -12.60 9.78 1.23
CA ALA A 12 -13.12 10.99 1.84
C ALA A 12 -14.55 11.30 1.35
N LYS A 13 -14.79 11.26 0.04
CA LYS A 13 -16.11 11.51 -0.55
C LYS A 13 -17.18 10.52 -0.06
N THR A 14 -16.81 9.25 0.06
CA THR A 14 -17.76 8.20 0.47
C THR A 14 -18.04 8.26 1.97
N ILE A 15 -17.01 8.40 2.80
CA ILE A 15 -17.14 8.45 4.26
C ILE A 15 -17.89 9.71 4.70
N ASN A 16 -17.65 10.86 4.05
CA ASN A 16 -18.37 12.09 4.36
C ASN A 16 -19.88 11.94 4.20
N LYS A 17 -20.34 11.15 3.21
CA LYS A 17 -21.79 10.86 3.04
C LYS A 17 -22.38 10.01 4.16
N TYR A 18 -21.53 9.22 4.85
CA TYR A 18 -21.97 8.32 5.92
C TYR A 18 -22.03 9.00 7.28
N LEU A 19 -21.12 9.96 7.55
CA LEU A 19 -20.94 10.56 8.87
C LEU A 19 -21.78 11.82 9.11
N GLY A 20 -22.25 12.51 8.05
CA GLY A 20 -23.10 13.71 8.18
C GLY A 20 -22.33 14.97 8.62
N ASP A 21 -23.09 16.02 8.95
CA ASP A 21 -22.61 17.40 9.05
C ASP A 21 -21.69 17.69 10.26
N ASN A 22 -21.66 16.81 11.26
CA ASN A 22 -20.78 16.95 12.42
C ASN A 22 -19.31 16.60 12.14
N TYR A 23 -19.03 16.10 10.94
CA TYR A 23 -17.70 15.64 10.51
C TYR A 23 -17.26 16.34 9.25
N THR A 24 -15.99 16.73 9.24
CA THR A 24 -15.28 17.13 8.02
C THR A 24 -14.31 16.01 7.65
N VAL A 25 -14.46 15.44 6.46
CA VAL A 25 -13.59 14.36 6.00
C VAL A 25 -12.65 14.88 4.92
N LEU A 26 -11.34 14.84 5.18
CA LEU A 26 -10.28 15.28 4.28
C LEU A 26 -9.35 14.13 3.91
N ALA A 27 -8.70 14.23 2.77
CA ALA A 27 -7.72 13.26 2.32
C ALA A 27 -6.30 13.82 2.41
N SER A 28 -5.33 12.97 2.82
CA SER A 28 -3.90 13.28 2.77
C SER A 28 -3.29 13.08 1.38
N TYR A 29 -3.97 12.36 0.50
CA TYR A 29 -3.49 11.94 -0.83
C TYR A 29 -2.24 11.05 -0.76
N GLY A 30 -2.21 10.14 0.20
CA GLY A 30 -1.12 9.22 0.48
C GLY A 30 -0.15 9.77 1.53
N HIS A 31 1.13 9.44 1.39
CA HIS A 31 2.17 9.92 2.30
C HIS A 31 2.38 11.42 2.17
N ILE A 32 2.46 12.11 3.31
CA ILE A 32 2.66 13.56 3.37
C ILE A 32 4.12 13.95 3.54
N ARG A 33 4.97 13.00 3.96
CA ARG A 33 6.41 13.14 4.15
C ARG A 33 7.14 11.97 3.51
N ASP A 34 8.32 12.23 3.02
CA ASP A 34 9.26 11.20 2.56
C ASP A 34 10.70 11.58 2.93
N LEU A 35 11.62 10.63 2.76
CA LEU A 35 13.05 10.87 2.91
C LEU A 35 13.55 11.69 1.72
N PRO A 36 14.27 12.81 1.96
CA PRO A 36 14.92 13.56 0.88
C PRO A 36 15.79 12.66 0.01
N SER A 37 15.73 12.89 -1.32
CA SER A 37 16.57 12.16 -2.30
C SER A 37 18.02 12.65 -2.30
N LYS A 38 18.64 12.72 -1.12
CA LYS A 38 20.04 13.09 -0.91
C LYS A 38 20.72 12.05 -0.04
N ASN A 39 22.04 11.91 -0.12
CA ASN A 39 22.79 11.02 0.78
C ASN A 39 22.69 11.53 2.23
N GLY A 40 22.57 10.62 3.19
CA GLY A 40 22.55 10.93 4.63
C GLY A 40 21.15 11.16 5.21
N SER A 41 20.05 10.98 4.42
CA SER A 41 18.69 11.10 4.98
C SER A 41 18.31 9.98 5.94
N VAL A 42 19.08 8.89 5.96
CA VAL A 42 19.08 7.86 7.00
C VAL A 42 20.51 7.73 7.51
N ASP A 43 20.70 7.90 8.80
CA ASP A 43 22.00 7.81 9.47
C ASP A 43 22.12 6.50 10.28
N PRO A 44 22.84 5.48 9.77
CA PRO A 44 23.01 4.21 10.47
C PRO A 44 23.79 4.34 11.81
N ASP A 45 24.70 5.33 11.89
CA ASP A 45 25.53 5.53 13.08
C ASP A 45 24.76 6.22 14.21
N GLN A 46 23.64 6.86 13.91
CA GLN A 46 22.70 7.45 14.86
C GLN A 46 21.40 6.64 15.01
N ASN A 47 21.50 5.33 15.16
CA ASN A 47 20.36 4.43 15.33
C ASN A 47 19.31 4.58 14.21
N PHE A 48 19.77 4.68 12.95
CA PHE A 48 18.94 4.84 11.76
C PHE A 48 18.03 6.06 11.83
N LYS A 49 18.48 7.15 12.45
CA LYS A 49 17.75 8.40 12.47
C LYS A 49 17.42 8.84 11.05
N MET A 50 16.17 9.20 10.82
CA MET A 50 15.64 9.61 9.53
C MET A 50 15.33 11.10 9.49
N GLU A 51 15.69 11.75 8.40
CA GLU A 51 15.25 13.10 8.07
C GLU A 51 13.99 13.03 7.21
N TRP A 52 12.93 13.72 7.64
CA TRP A 52 11.67 13.74 6.91
C TRP A 52 11.44 15.10 6.27
N GLU A 53 11.02 15.11 5.02
CA GLU A 53 10.64 16.31 4.30
C GLU A 53 9.19 16.19 3.82
N VAL A 54 8.45 17.32 3.89
CA VAL A 54 7.09 17.39 3.36
C VAL A 54 7.14 17.39 1.84
N ASP A 55 6.47 16.44 1.22
CA ASP A 55 6.35 16.38 -0.23
C ASP A 55 5.67 17.65 -0.77
N SER A 56 6.20 18.17 -1.84
CA SER A 56 5.71 19.39 -2.50
C SER A 56 4.24 19.28 -2.93
N PHE A 57 3.82 18.10 -3.41
CA PHE A 57 2.43 17.82 -3.76
C PHE A 57 1.50 17.83 -2.54
N SER A 58 1.99 17.37 -1.40
CA SER A 58 1.20 17.27 -0.17
C SER A 58 0.96 18.61 0.52
N LYS A 59 1.75 19.65 0.22
CA LYS A 59 1.66 20.97 0.88
C LYS A 59 0.26 21.58 0.82
N LYS A 60 -0.42 21.47 -0.32
CA LYS A 60 -1.79 21.99 -0.50
C LYS A 60 -2.77 21.29 0.43
N TYR A 61 -2.74 19.97 0.46
CA TYR A 61 -3.66 19.15 1.26
C TYR A 61 -3.37 19.27 2.75
N LEU A 62 -2.09 19.37 3.12
CA LEU A 62 -1.67 19.66 4.48
C LEU A 62 -2.15 21.02 4.96
N LYS A 63 -2.22 22.02 4.08
CA LYS A 63 -2.82 23.31 4.42
C LYS A 63 -4.30 23.16 4.73
N GLU A 64 -5.06 22.46 3.91
CA GLU A 64 -6.49 22.21 4.12
C GLU A 64 -6.71 21.44 5.45
N ILE A 65 -5.92 20.38 5.71
CA ILE A 65 -5.96 19.62 6.97
C ILE A 65 -5.60 20.52 8.17
N THR A 66 -4.56 21.36 8.04
CA THR A 66 -4.13 22.28 9.08
C THR A 66 -5.21 23.29 9.43
N ASP A 67 -5.86 23.87 8.42
CA ASP A 67 -6.92 24.84 8.64
C ASP A 67 -8.16 24.20 9.28
N ALA A 68 -8.57 23.02 8.81
CA ALA A 68 -9.66 22.27 9.44
C ALA A 68 -9.34 21.80 10.87
N ALA A 69 -8.06 21.45 11.12
CA ALA A 69 -7.62 21.03 12.46
C ALA A 69 -7.72 22.17 13.49
N LYS A 70 -7.55 23.45 13.11
CA LYS A 70 -7.69 24.60 14.02
C LYS A 70 -9.08 24.67 14.63
N ASP A 71 -10.10 24.42 13.80
CA ASP A 71 -11.52 24.55 14.16
C ASP A 71 -12.14 23.26 14.71
N SER A 72 -11.36 22.21 14.81
CA SER A 72 -11.83 20.89 15.28
C SER A 72 -11.47 20.65 16.73
N SER A 73 -12.39 20.04 17.48
CA SER A 73 -12.14 19.57 18.85
C SER A 73 -11.55 18.16 18.89
N LYS A 74 -11.82 17.35 17.84
CA LYS A 74 -11.38 15.96 17.73
C LYS A 74 -10.82 15.71 16.35
N ILE A 75 -9.71 14.97 16.28
CA ILE A 75 -9.03 14.53 15.06
C ILE A 75 -9.03 13.01 15.00
N ILE A 76 -9.59 12.47 13.93
CA ILE A 76 -9.73 11.03 13.71
C ILE A 76 -8.88 10.64 12.49
N LEU A 77 -7.88 9.81 12.73
CA LEU A 77 -6.98 9.28 11.71
C LEU A 77 -7.55 7.96 11.20
N ALA A 78 -8.19 7.98 10.03
CA ALA A 78 -8.98 6.87 9.48
C ALA A 78 -8.36 6.30 8.18
N THR A 79 -7.05 6.15 8.16
CA THR A 79 -6.28 5.53 7.09
C THR A 79 -6.32 4.00 7.16
N ASP A 80 -5.85 3.29 6.14
CA ASP A 80 -5.90 1.83 6.05
C ASP A 80 -5.30 1.10 7.27
N PRO A 81 -5.74 -0.13 7.58
CA PRO A 81 -5.30 -0.87 8.76
C PRO A 81 -3.90 -1.48 8.63
N ASP A 82 -3.21 -1.28 7.50
CA ASP A 82 -1.88 -1.80 7.27
C ASP A 82 -0.77 -0.84 7.77
N ARG A 83 0.50 -1.26 7.67
CA ARG A 83 1.65 -0.45 8.09
C ARG A 83 1.80 0.87 7.31
N GLU A 84 1.37 0.91 6.04
CA GLU A 84 1.44 2.12 5.22
C GLU A 84 0.41 3.14 5.73
N GLY A 85 -0.83 2.70 5.99
CA GLY A 85 -1.87 3.54 6.59
C GLY A 85 -1.52 4.00 7.99
N GLU A 86 -0.88 3.14 8.80
CA GLU A 86 -0.43 3.51 10.14
C GLU A 86 0.66 4.58 10.10
N ALA A 87 1.60 4.47 9.16
CA ALA A 87 2.63 5.49 8.95
C ALA A 87 2.05 6.82 8.46
N ILE A 88 1.05 6.79 7.56
CA ILE A 88 0.35 8.02 7.14
C ILE A 88 -0.30 8.69 8.36
N ALA A 89 -1.02 7.93 9.18
CA ALA A 89 -1.65 8.43 10.41
C ALA A 89 -0.60 9.05 11.35
N TRP A 90 0.51 8.36 11.58
CA TRP A 90 1.61 8.84 12.41
C TRP A 90 2.23 10.13 11.85
N HIS A 91 2.55 10.19 10.56
CA HIS A 91 3.11 11.38 9.93
C HIS A 91 2.17 12.60 10.00
N VAL A 92 0.86 12.38 9.84
CA VAL A 92 -0.14 13.46 9.98
C VAL A 92 -0.17 13.97 11.42
N LYS A 93 -0.18 13.06 12.40
CA LYS A 93 -0.14 13.42 13.82
C LYS A 93 1.11 14.24 14.15
N GLU A 94 2.30 13.72 13.79
CA GLU A 94 3.57 14.43 14.01
C GLU A 94 3.59 15.82 13.37
N TYR A 95 3.12 15.92 12.11
CA TYR A 95 3.04 17.20 11.41
C TYR A 95 2.15 18.23 12.12
N LEU A 96 0.97 17.79 12.61
CA LEU A 96 0.06 18.65 13.35
C LEU A 96 0.62 19.04 14.73
N ASP A 97 1.35 18.13 15.38
CA ASP A 97 2.03 18.40 16.65
C ASP A 97 3.14 19.43 16.50
N GLU A 98 4.00 19.30 15.49
CA GLU A 98 5.01 20.31 15.15
C GLU A 98 4.41 21.71 14.91
N LYS A 99 3.18 21.77 14.39
CA LYS A 99 2.42 23.01 14.23
C LYS A 99 1.71 23.45 15.51
N LYS A 100 1.83 22.69 16.61
CA LYS A 100 1.20 22.96 17.91
C LYS A 100 -0.34 23.01 17.81
N LEU A 101 -0.92 22.19 16.94
CA LEU A 101 -2.36 22.15 16.68
C LEU A 101 -3.08 21.04 17.46
N LEU A 102 -2.35 20.20 18.19
CA LEU A 102 -2.91 19.06 18.94
C LEU A 102 -3.22 19.38 20.40
N LYS A 103 -2.83 20.58 20.88
CA LYS A 103 -3.10 20.98 22.26
C LYS A 103 -4.61 21.00 22.52
N ASP A 104 -5.01 20.38 23.60
CA ASP A 104 -6.42 20.30 24.07
C ASP A 104 -7.38 19.61 23.05
N LYS A 105 -6.83 18.76 22.15
CA LYS A 105 -7.60 18.00 21.18
C LYS A 105 -7.53 16.50 21.43
N GLU A 106 -8.65 15.84 21.23
CA GLU A 106 -8.72 14.39 21.23
C GLU A 106 -8.25 13.85 19.88
N ILE A 107 -7.30 12.88 19.92
CA ILE A 107 -6.73 12.28 18.72
C ILE A 107 -6.98 10.78 18.79
N GLU A 108 -7.68 10.27 17.80
CA GLU A 108 -8.04 8.87 17.70
C GLU A 108 -7.58 8.26 16.39
N ARG A 109 -7.23 6.99 16.44
CA ARG A 109 -6.98 6.14 15.28
C ARG A 109 -8.19 5.24 15.06
N VAL A 110 -8.74 5.25 13.86
CA VAL A 110 -9.88 4.43 13.46
C VAL A 110 -9.48 3.55 12.29
N VAL A 111 -9.86 2.29 12.33
CA VAL A 111 -9.61 1.33 11.24
C VAL A 111 -10.90 0.62 10.85
N PHE A 112 -11.05 0.36 9.57
CA PHE A 112 -12.12 -0.46 9.00
C PHE A 112 -11.60 -1.22 7.77
N ASN A 113 -12.09 -2.44 7.58
CA ASN A 113 -11.66 -3.31 6.49
C ASN A 113 -12.47 -3.12 5.21
N GLU A 114 -13.60 -2.39 5.29
CA GLU A 114 -14.48 -2.07 4.18
C GLU A 114 -15.09 -0.67 4.32
N ILE A 115 -15.44 -0.04 3.19
CA ILE A 115 -16.03 1.31 3.21
C ILE A 115 -17.56 1.20 3.08
N THR A 116 -18.17 0.52 4.05
CA THR A 116 -19.62 0.50 4.22
C THR A 116 -20.01 1.45 5.35
N LYS A 117 -21.26 1.96 5.33
CA LYS A 117 -21.77 2.83 6.41
C LYS A 117 -21.64 2.15 7.78
N LYS A 118 -21.99 0.85 7.85
CA LYS A 118 -21.91 0.06 9.08
C LYS A 118 -20.48 -0.05 9.61
N ALA A 119 -19.52 -0.40 8.75
CA ALA A 119 -18.13 -0.55 9.16
C ALA A 119 -17.49 0.78 9.58
N VAL A 120 -17.77 1.86 8.84
CA VAL A 120 -17.26 3.20 9.17
C VAL A 120 -17.85 3.69 10.51
N THR A 121 -19.15 3.57 10.71
CA THR A 121 -19.79 3.97 11.99
C THR A 121 -19.24 3.16 13.15
N HIS A 122 -19.14 1.83 12.98
CA HIS A 122 -18.58 0.96 14.00
C HIS A 122 -17.11 1.31 14.34
N GLY A 123 -16.29 1.64 13.32
CA GLY A 123 -14.91 2.08 13.54
C GLY A 123 -14.82 3.38 14.33
N ILE A 124 -15.67 4.36 14.03
CA ILE A 124 -15.74 5.64 14.76
C ILE A 124 -16.16 5.44 16.23
N GLU A 125 -17.04 4.47 16.50
CA GLU A 125 -17.50 4.13 17.84
C GLU A 125 -16.46 3.30 18.64
N ASN A 126 -15.49 2.69 17.96
CA ASN A 126 -14.46 1.83 18.55
C ASN A 126 -13.04 2.28 18.16
N PRO A 127 -12.63 3.49 18.55
CA PRO A 127 -11.30 4.00 18.22
C PRO A 127 -10.20 3.26 18.99
N ARG A 128 -8.98 3.33 18.46
CA ARG A 128 -7.76 2.85 19.11
C ARG A 128 -6.66 3.91 19.11
N GLN A 129 -5.51 3.57 19.60
CA GLN A 129 -4.29 4.37 19.42
C GLN A 129 -3.54 3.95 18.16
N ILE A 130 -2.62 4.80 17.69
CA ILE A 130 -1.66 4.42 16.65
C ILE A 130 -0.81 3.26 17.19
N GLU A 131 -0.60 2.24 16.38
CA GLU A 131 0.18 1.04 16.73
C GLU A 131 1.68 1.28 16.44
N PRO A 132 2.53 1.48 17.47
CA PRO A 132 3.93 1.82 17.25
C PRO A 132 4.69 0.77 16.48
N LEU A 133 4.40 -0.52 16.66
CA LEU A 133 5.09 -1.61 15.98
C LEU A 133 4.84 -1.60 14.46
N LEU A 134 3.66 -1.18 14.01
CA LEU A 134 3.38 -1.01 12.58
C LEU A 134 4.11 0.20 11.99
N VAL A 135 4.21 1.29 12.76
CA VAL A 135 5.01 2.46 12.39
C VAL A 135 6.48 2.08 12.27
N ASP A 136 7.04 1.38 13.26
CA ASP A 136 8.43 0.90 13.26
C ASP A 136 8.70 -0.04 12.07
N ALA A 137 7.77 -0.94 11.76
CA ALA A 137 7.88 -1.83 10.59
C ALA A 137 7.91 -1.06 9.26
N TYR A 138 7.13 0.02 9.15
CA TYR A 138 7.20 0.92 8.00
C TYR A 138 8.54 1.65 7.95
N MET A 139 8.98 2.23 9.07
CA MET A 139 10.25 2.97 9.16
C MET A 139 11.45 2.08 8.79
N ALA A 140 11.51 0.87 9.34
CA ALA A 140 12.55 -0.09 9.02
C ALA A 140 12.59 -0.43 7.52
N ARG A 141 11.43 -0.66 6.91
CA ARG A 141 11.34 -0.90 5.47
C ARG A 141 11.79 0.32 4.67
N ARG A 142 11.35 1.52 5.04
CA ARG A 142 11.68 2.75 4.32
C ARG A 142 13.18 3.05 4.39
N ALA A 143 13.80 2.86 5.57
CA ALA A 143 15.24 2.97 5.77
C ALA A 143 16.01 1.96 4.93
N LEU A 144 15.57 0.70 4.92
CA LEU A 144 16.21 -0.35 4.14
C LEU A 144 16.16 -0.06 2.64
N ASP A 145 14.99 0.32 2.10
CA ASP A 145 14.83 0.64 0.68
C ASP A 145 15.70 1.84 0.27
N TYR A 146 15.78 2.86 1.15
CA TYR A 146 16.65 4.01 0.95
C TYR A 146 18.13 3.61 0.93
N LEU A 147 18.62 2.92 1.96
CA LEU A 147 20.03 2.53 2.09
C LEU A 147 20.47 1.59 0.97
N VAL A 148 19.64 0.60 0.62
CA VAL A 148 19.93 -0.31 -0.50
C VAL A 148 20.02 0.47 -1.81
N GLY A 149 19.05 1.35 -2.09
CA GLY A 149 19.03 2.16 -3.31
C GLY A 149 20.26 3.06 -3.43
N PHE A 150 20.59 3.79 -2.38
CA PHE A 150 21.71 4.74 -2.38
C PHE A 150 23.09 4.05 -2.44
N ASN A 151 23.26 2.86 -1.83
CA ASN A 151 24.53 2.17 -1.81
C ASN A 151 24.77 1.30 -3.08
N ILE A 152 23.71 0.69 -3.63
CA ILE A 152 23.87 -0.25 -4.77
C ILE A 152 23.80 0.47 -6.11
N SER A 153 22.96 1.52 -6.26
CA SER A 153 22.81 2.22 -7.54
C SER A 153 24.14 2.77 -8.10
N PRO A 154 25.03 3.40 -7.30
CA PRO A 154 26.34 3.85 -7.80
C PRO A 154 27.24 2.73 -8.32
N ILE A 155 27.19 1.54 -7.68
CA ILE A 155 27.93 0.36 -8.13
C ILE A 155 27.39 -0.09 -9.49
N LEU A 156 26.07 -0.08 -9.64
CA LEU A 156 25.41 -0.45 -10.89
C LEU A 156 25.80 0.48 -12.03
N TRP A 157 25.89 1.78 -11.80
CA TRP A 157 26.29 2.78 -12.81
C TRP A 157 27.70 2.54 -13.34
N THR A 158 28.61 2.09 -12.47
CA THR A 158 29.99 1.79 -12.87
C THR A 158 30.14 0.45 -13.60
N LYS A 159 29.29 -0.53 -13.31
CA LYS A 159 29.39 -1.90 -13.85
C LYS A 159 28.50 -2.14 -15.08
N LEU A 160 27.40 -1.43 -15.19
CA LEU A 160 26.40 -1.55 -16.25
C LEU A 160 26.06 -0.18 -16.83
N PRO A 161 26.79 0.29 -17.86
CA PRO A 161 26.50 1.57 -18.51
C PRO A 161 25.05 1.64 -19.00
N GLY A 162 24.36 2.77 -18.71
CA GLY A 162 22.96 2.97 -19.08
C GLY A 162 21.95 2.52 -18.01
N SER A 163 22.37 1.79 -16.97
CA SER A 163 21.52 1.48 -15.83
C SER A 163 21.18 2.75 -15.03
N LYS A 164 19.96 2.80 -14.44
CA LYS A 164 19.50 3.97 -13.69
C LYS A 164 19.57 3.79 -12.19
N SER A 165 19.01 2.70 -11.68
CA SER A 165 18.96 2.43 -10.24
C SER A 165 18.82 0.94 -9.94
N ALA A 166 19.22 0.55 -8.74
CA ALA A 166 18.96 -0.74 -8.14
C ALA A 166 18.10 -0.58 -6.89
N GLY A 167 17.34 -1.61 -6.55
CA GLY A 167 16.49 -1.62 -5.36
C GLY A 167 15.90 -2.99 -5.10
N ARG A 168 15.47 -3.25 -3.88
CA ARG A 168 14.96 -4.54 -3.42
C ARG A 168 13.82 -5.10 -4.28
N VAL A 169 12.83 -4.27 -4.58
CA VAL A 169 11.65 -4.69 -5.34
C VAL A 169 11.98 -4.82 -6.82
N GLN A 170 12.57 -3.80 -7.42
CA GLN A 170 12.84 -3.77 -8.86
C GLN A 170 13.85 -4.83 -9.31
N SER A 171 14.85 -5.15 -8.49
CA SER A 171 15.84 -6.19 -8.82
C SER A 171 15.22 -7.58 -8.80
N VAL A 172 14.35 -7.87 -7.85
CA VAL A 172 13.61 -9.14 -7.80
C VAL A 172 12.60 -9.24 -8.95
N ALA A 173 11.86 -8.18 -9.24
CA ALA A 173 10.93 -8.16 -10.37
C ALA A 173 11.64 -8.41 -11.71
N LEU A 174 12.78 -7.76 -11.93
CA LEU A 174 13.60 -7.97 -13.13
C LEU A 174 14.09 -9.41 -13.23
N LYS A 175 14.56 -9.99 -12.11
CA LYS A 175 14.99 -11.40 -12.07
C LYS A 175 13.86 -12.34 -12.50
N LEU A 176 12.66 -12.19 -11.93
CA LEU A 176 11.52 -13.04 -12.28
C LEU A 176 11.12 -12.91 -13.76
N ILE A 177 11.17 -11.69 -14.30
CA ILE A 177 10.88 -11.45 -15.71
C ILE A 177 11.92 -12.13 -16.60
N THR A 178 13.22 -11.97 -16.30
CA THR A 178 14.29 -12.56 -17.10
C THR A 178 14.32 -14.09 -17.02
N GLU A 179 14.01 -14.66 -15.86
CA GLU A 179 13.86 -16.12 -15.71
C GLU A 179 12.70 -16.63 -16.58
N ARG A 180 11.57 -15.92 -16.58
CA ARG A 180 10.41 -16.29 -17.41
C ARG A 180 10.70 -16.14 -18.91
N GLU A 181 11.36 -15.07 -19.34
CA GLU A 181 11.78 -14.92 -20.74
C GLU A 181 12.70 -16.05 -21.18
N HIS A 182 13.64 -16.45 -20.32
CA HIS A 182 14.51 -17.58 -20.61
C HIS A 182 13.75 -18.91 -20.76
N GLU A 183 12.75 -19.17 -19.92
CA GLU A 183 11.86 -20.32 -20.09
C GLU A 183 11.12 -20.29 -21.45
N ILE A 184 10.64 -19.08 -21.86
CA ILE A 184 9.95 -18.89 -23.15
C ILE A 184 10.89 -19.14 -24.32
N GLU A 185 12.14 -18.65 -24.26
CA GLU A 185 13.15 -18.88 -25.28
C GLU A 185 13.52 -20.39 -25.46
N LEU A 186 13.53 -21.12 -24.34
CA LEU A 186 13.83 -22.56 -24.33
C LEU A 186 12.62 -23.43 -24.67
N PHE A 187 11.42 -22.86 -24.65
CA PHE A 187 10.19 -23.61 -24.88
C PHE A 187 10.12 -24.14 -26.30
N LYS A 188 9.97 -25.45 -26.43
CA LYS A 188 9.71 -26.12 -27.71
C LYS A 188 8.24 -26.53 -27.71
N PRO A 189 7.43 -25.99 -28.64
CA PRO A 189 6.04 -26.41 -28.73
C PRO A 189 5.95 -27.85 -29.15
N GLU A 190 5.20 -28.65 -28.40
CA GLU A 190 4.88 -30.02 -28.74
C GLU A 190 3.38 -30.11 -29.07
N GLU A 191 3.07 -30.74 -30.22
CA GLU A 191 1.70 -30.97 -30.60
C GLU A 191 1.13 -32.13 -29.77
N PHE A 192 -0.05 -31.92 -29.23
CA PHE A 192 -0.78 -32.98 -28.54
C PHE A 192 -2.25 -32.97 -28.98
N TRP A 193 -2.89 -34.10 -28.85
CA TRP A 193 -4.27 -34.29 -29.20
C TRP A 193 -5.09 -34.65 -27.96
N THR A 194 -6.22 -33.98 -27.79
CA THR A 194 -7.22 -34.38 -26.79
C THR A 194 -8.41 -34.99 -27.49
N LEU A 195 -8.80 -36.19 -27.04
CA LEU A 195 -9.99 -36.86 -27.53
C LEU A 195 -11.09 -36.78 -26.48
N SER A 196 -12.22 -36.20 -26.84
CA SER A 196 -13.43 -36.19 -26.03
C SER A 196 -14.61 -36.69 -26.82
N ILE A 197 -15.48 -37.45 -26.14
CA ILE A 197 -16.69 -38.01 -26.73
C ILE A 197 -17.90 -37.47 -25.99
N ASN A 198 -18.85 -36.96 -26.74
CA ASN A 198 -20.12 -36.49 -26.21
C ASN A 198 -21.18 -37.57 -26.38
N PHE A 199 -21.67 -38.08 -25.27
CA PHE A 199 -22.78 -39.04 -25.23
C PHE A 199 -24.09 -38.30 -24.93
N GLN A 200 -25.18 -38.84 -25.44
CA GLN A 200 -26.52 -38.38 -25.10
C GLN A 200 -27.38 -39.62 -24.75
N ASP A 201 -28.01 -39.58 -23.60
CA ASP A 201 -28.93 -40.62 -23.17
C ASP A 201 -30.32 -40.49 -23.85
N LYS A 202 -31.20 -41.45 -23.61
CA LYS A 202 -32.58 -41.44 -24.12
C LYS A 202 -33.39 -40.25 -23.59
N ASN A 203 -33.00 -39.67 -22.47
CA ASN A 203 -33.62 -38.50 -21.84
C ASN A 203 -33.00 -37.18 -22.30
N LYS A 204 -32.12 -37.21 -23.30
CA LYS A 204 -31.38 -36.04 -23.83
C LYS A 204 -30.35 -35.46 -22.86
N SER A 205 -30.00 -36.13 -21.77
CA SER A 205 -28.91 -35.74 -20.90
C SER A 205 -27.57 -35.91 -21.63
N LYS A 206 -26.69 -34.90 -21.56
CA LYS A 206 -25.39 -34.94 -22.23
C LYS A 206 -24.29 -35.27 -21.22
N ILE A 207 -23.40 -36.18 -21.60
CA ILE A 207 -22.22 -36.57 -20.83
C ILE A 207 -21.02 -36.43 -21.77
N THR A 208 -20.01 -35.65 -21.33
CA THR A 208 -18.73 -35.59 -22.03
C THR A 208 -17.72 -36.45 -21.29
N ALA A 209 -17.11 -37.38 -22.00
CA ALA A 209 -16.04 -38.23 -21.49
C ALA A 209 -14.73 -37.91 -22.24
N SER A 210 -13.62 -37.91 -21.52
CA SER A 210 -12.28 -37.80 -22.07
C SER A 210 -11.60 -39.15 -22.00
N ILE A 211 -10.69 -39.43 -22.94
CA ILE A 211 -9.89 -40.64 -22.90
C ILE A 211 -8.97 -40.61 -21.69
N SER A 212 -8.96 -41.66 -20.89
CA SER A 212 -8.10 -41.82 -19.71
C SER A 212 -7.00 -42.84 -19.90
N GLN A 213 -7.27 -43.83 -20.77
CA GLN A 213 -6.32 -44.91 -21.08
C GLN A 213 -6.47 -45.29 -22.55
N LEU A 214 -5.34 -45.64 -23.16
CA LEU A 214 -5.26 -46.22 -24.51
C LEU A 214 -4.44 -47.52 -24.41
N ASP A 215 -5.01 -48.62 -24.86
CA ASP A 215 -4.40 -49.95 -24.79
C ASP A 215 -3.91 -50.36 -23.37
N GLY A 216 -4.57 -49.85 -22.33
CA GLY A 216 -4.24 -50.13 -20.95
C GLY A 216 -3.21 -49.20 -20.32
N GLU A 217 -2.61 -48.31 -21.11
CA GLU A 217 -1.71 -47.27 -20.64
C GLU A 217 -2.44 -45.95 -20.40
N LYS A 218 -2.07 -45.25 -19.33
CA LYS A 218 -2.66 -43.98 -19.00
C LYS A 218 -2.22 -42.92 -20.03
N VAL A 219 -3.17 -42.20 -20.56
CA VAL A 219 -2.88 -41.03 -21.45
C VAL A 219 -2.61 -39.84 -20.57
N GLU A 220 -1.42 -39.22 -20.75
CA GLU A 220 -1.00 -37.99 -20.08
C GLU A 220 -1.59 -36.72 -20.73
#